data_06565d05ac2afe01f4918a4ad7253d7e
#
_entry.id   06565d05ac2afe01f4918a4ad7253d7e
#
_cell.length_a   1.000
_cell.length_b   1.000
_cell.length_c   1.000
_cell.angle_alpha   90.00
_cell.angle_beta   90.00
_cell.angle_gamma   90.00
#
_symmetry.space_group_name_H-M   'P 1'
#
loop_
_entity.id
_entity.type
_entity.pdbx_description
1 polymer ?
#
loop_
_entity_poly.entity_id
_entity_poly.type
_entity_poly.pdbx_seq_one_letter_code
_entity_poly.pdbx_strand_id
1 'polypeptide(L)'
;MLKYVAVFVAALTLGACETTSSRPYTPSTANIMAFQSAFEDDEQKVQLAAFTTAEGVEGDMTCRALGALEVAPGKAPVAFIEGAMRDELFAAGVYHQTNGTTIDGEITQLDFNSFGTGSWKIGLKLSSEAAPDGYEVSTDYSFKTSYSALKACQNVIDAFTPAVQELIGKAVADPQFAGLVAE
;
A
#
# COMPACT_ATOMS: atom_id res chain seq x y z
N MET A 1 64.69 -8.99 -12.53
CA MET A 1 63.46 -9.55 -13.11
C MET A 1 62.42 -9.65 -12.01
N LEU A 2 61.80 -8.55 -11.61
CA LEU A 2 60.78 -8.54 -10.57
C LEU A 2 59.98 -7.25 -10.69
N LYS A 3 59.14 -7.13 -11.75
CA LYS A 3 58.34 -5.90 -12.00
C LYS A 3 56.95 -6.11 -12.62
N TYR A 4 56.35 -7.27 -12.56
CA TYR A 4 55.03 -7.50 -13.17
C TYR A 4 54.08 -8.39 -12.35
N VAL A 5 53.90 -8.14 -11.04
CA VAL A 5 52.89 -8.85 -10.23
C VAL A 5 52.13 -7.85 -9.33
N ALA A 6 51.63 -6.78 -9.88
CA ALA A 6 50.88 -5.83 -9.06
C ALA A 6 49.78 -5.12 -9.87
N VAL A 7 49.04 -5.82 -10.74
CA VAL A 7 47.89 -5.23 -11.43
C VAL A 7 46.86 -6.33 -11.72
N PHE A 8 46.24 -6.96 -10.72
CA PHE A 8 45.09 -7.83 -10.98
C PHE A 8 44.20 -8.10 -9.74
N VAL A 9 43.98 -7.11 -8.88
CA VAL A 9 43.01 -7.23 -7.78
C VAL A 9 42.23 -5.93 -7.62
N ALA A 10 41.64 -5.40 -8.68
CA ALA A 10 40.82 -4.22 -8.56
C ALA A 10 39.67 -4.22 -9.59
N ALA A 11 38.87 -5.28 -9.64
CA ALA A 11 37.68 -5.28 -10.49
C ALA A 11 36.67 -6.35 -10.10
N LEU A 12 36.17 -6.37 -8.85
CA LEU A 12 35.04 -7.26 -8.47
C LEU A 12 34.21 -6.62 -7.34
N THR A 13 33.90 -5.33 -7.46
CA THR A 13 32.83 -4.71 -6.67
C THR A 13 31.84 -4.03 -7.63
N LEU A 14 31.32 -4.78 -8.58
CA LEU A 14 30.07 -4.44 -9.20
C LEU A 14 29.00 -4.89 -8.20
N GLY A 15 28.68 -4.00 -7.27
CA GLY A 15 27.54 -4.15 -6.40
C GLY A 15 26.31 -4.45 -7.24
N ALA A 16 25.65 -5.53 -6.93
CA ALA A 16 24.33 -5.81 -7.46
C ALA A 16 23.45 -4.60 -7.14
N CYS A 17 23.16 -3.77 -8.13
CA CYS A 17 22.01 -2.90 -8.07
C CYS A 17 20.79 -3.83 -8.09
N GLU A 18 20.26 -4.20 -6.94
CA GLU A 18 18.91 -4.71 -6.85
C GLU A 18 17.99 -3.60 -7.34
N THR A 19 17.59 -3.70 -8.58
CA THR A 19 16.51 -2.88 -9.11
C THR A 19 15.21 -3.44 -8.57
N THR A 20 14.84 -3.09 -7.35
CA THR A 20 13.47 -3.19 -6.88
C THR A 20 12.66 -2.20 -7.69
N SER A 21 12.00 -2.67 -8.73
CA SER A 21 11.13 -1.85 -9.56
C SER A 21 9.75 -1.78 -8.96
N SER A 22 9.61 -1.09 -7.83
CA SER A 22 8.28 -0.73 -7.38
C SER A 22 7.74 0.37 -8.29
N ARG A 23 6.49 0.24 -8.66
CA ARG A 23 5.82 1.22 -9.52
C ARG A 23 5.13 2.27 -8.66
N PRO A 24 5.09 3.54 -9.09
CA PRO A 24 4.23 4.52 -8.47
C PRO A 24 2.79 4.01 -8.42
N TYR A 25 2.06 4.41 -7.39
CA TYR A 25 0.63 4.13 -7.34
C TYR A 25 -0.09 4.81 -8.51
N THR A 26 -1.07 4.13 -9.07
CA THR A 26 -1.95 4.69 -10.09
C THR A 26 -3.38 4.50 -9.61
N PRO A 27 -4.18 5.57 -9.46
CA PRO A 27 -5.57 5.48 -9.03
C PRO A 27 -6.40 4.55 -9.94
N SER A 28 -7.29 3.79 -9.32
CA SER A 28 -8.23 2.91 -10.01
C SER A 28 -9.44 3.70 -10.49
N THR A 29 -9.76 3.63 -11.79
CA THR A 29 -10.96 4.27 -12.33
C THR A 29 -12.24 3.80 -11.62
N ALA A 30 -12.30 2.51 -11.25
CA ALA A 30 -13.44 1.97 -10.51
C ALA A 30 -13.59 2.60 -9.13
N ASN A 31 -12.48 2.78 -8.41
CA ASN A 31 -12.50 3.41 -7.09
C ASN A 31 -12.84 4.91 -7.19
N ILE A 32 -12.28 5.62 -8.19
CA ILE A 32 -12.62 7.02 -8.45
C ILE A 32 -14.14 7.17 -8.63
N MET A 33 -14.76 6.34 -9.46
CA MET A 33 -16.21 6.35 -9.68
C MET A 33 -16.99 5.99 -8.41
N ALA A 34 -16.48 5.04 -7.60
CA ALA A 34 -17.11 4.66 -6.34
C ALA A 34 -17.06 5.82 -5.33
N PHE A 35 -15.93 6.52 -5.20
CA PHE A 35 -15.83 7.72 -4.36
C PHE A 35 -16.78 8.81 -4.85
N GLN A 36 -16.81 9.11 -6.15
CA GLN A 36 -17.75 10.10 -6.70
C GLN A 36 -19.20 9.75 -6.40
N SER A 37 -19.54 8.47 -6.36
CA SER A 37 -20.91 8.01 -6.06
C SER A 37 -21.23 8.01 -4.56
N ALA A 38 -20.21 7.95 -3.69
CA ALA A 38 -20.39 7.90 -2.24
C ALA A 38 -20.60 9.30 -1.62
N PHE A 39 -20.26 10.37 -2.34
CA PHE A 39 -20.49 11.74 -1.92
C PHE A 39 -21.73 12.29 -2.61
N GLU A 40 -22.75 12.63 -1.83
CA GLU A 40 -24.05 13.12 -2.35
C GLU A 40 -23.98 14.60 -2.78
N ASP A 41 -23.04 15.36 -2.21
CA ASP A 41 -22.85 16.79 -2.44
C ASP A 41 -21.45 17.06 -3.02
N ASP A 42 -21.36 17.77 -4.14
CA ASP A 42 -20.12 18.19 -4.77
C ASP A 42 -19.27 19.13 -3.88
N GLU A 43 -19.87 19.77 -2.88
CA GLU A 43 -19.18 20.65 -1.94
C GLU A 43 -18.55 19.87 -0.77
N GLN A 44 -19.02 18.66 -0.49
CA GLN A 44 -18.50 17.81 0.57
C GLN A 44 -17.09 17.34 0.26
N LYS A 45 -16.15 17.59 1.17
CA LYS A 45 -14.74 17.20 1.04
C LYS A 45 -14.26 16.46 2.28
N VAL A 46 -13.25 15.67 2.07
CA VAL A 46 -12.54 14.95 3.15
C VAL A 46 -11.06 15.27 3.14
N GLN A 47 -10.44 15.11 4.28
CA GLN A 47 -8.99 15.07 4.46
C GLN A 47 -8.62 13.76 5.16
N LEU A 48 -7.38 13.32 5.01
CA LEU A 48 -6.86 12.15 5.71
C LEU A 48 -5.93 12.59 6.84
N ALA A 49 -6.14 12.04 8.03
CA ALA A 49 -5.10 12.02 9.04
C ALA A 49 -3.96 11.07 8.62
N ALA A 50 -2.82 11.16 9.28
CA ALA A 50 -1.76 10.19 9.07
C ALA A 50 -2.23 8.80 9.53
N PHE A 51 -2.11 7.80 8.65
CA PHE A 51 -2.50 6.44 8.99
C PHE A 51 -1.55 5.85 10.03
N THR A 52 -2.11 5.03 10.90
CA THR A 52 -1.41 4.31 11.96
C THR A 52 -1.43 2.79 11.70
N THR A 53 -0.71 2.05 12.53
CA THR A 53 -0.77 0.58 12.56
C THR A 53 -1.27 0.13 13.92
N ALA A 54 -2.11 -0.90 13.94
CA ALA A 54 -2.53 -1.55 15.17
C ALA A 54 -1.34 -2.23 15.89
N GLU A 55 -1.48 -2.48 17.17
CA GLU A 55 -0.46 -3.18 17.96
C GLU A 55 -0.15 -4.56 17.34
N GLY A 56 1.14 -4.85 17.16
CA GLY A 56 1.60 -6.11 16.58
C GLY A 56 1.60 -6.18 15.05
N VAL A 57 1.17 -5.13 14.35
CA VAL A 57 1.30 -5.05 12.90
C VAL A 57 2.68 -4.49 12.54
N GLU A 58 3.53 -5.33 11.98
CA GLU A 58 4.90 -4.96 11.59
C GLU A 58 4.93 -4.45 10.13
N GLY A 59 5.54 -3.27 9.93
CA GLY A 59 5.78 -2.72 8.59
C GLY A 59 7.03 -3.28 7.92
N ASP A 60 7.98 -3.81 8.71
CA ASP A 60 9.25 -4.36 8.23
C ASP A 60 9.09 -5.86 7.92
N MET A 61 8.94 -6.17 6.65
CA MET A 61 8.72 -7.54 6.17
C MET A 61 9.96 -8.08 5.47
N THR A 62 10.25 -9.36 5.68
CA THR A 62 11.34 -10.07 4.98
C THR A 62 10.78 -11.15 4.07
N CYS A 63 11.20 -11.16 2.80
CA CYS A 63 10.77 -12.19 1.86
C CYS A 63 11.84 -13.25 1.65
N ARG A 64 11.55 -14.51 2.04
CA ARG A 64 12.38 -15.70 1.80
C ARG A 64 13.86 -15.51 2.13
N ALA A 65 14.18 -14.81 3.20
CA ALA A 65 15.55 -14.47 3.62
C ALA A 65 16.39 -13.68 2.58
N LEU A 66 15.76 -13.04 1.61
CA LEU A 66 16.44 -12.16 0.64
C LEU A 66 16.62 -10.70 1.15
N GLY A 67 16.19 -10.42 2.38
CA GLY A 67 16.25 -9.09 2.98
C GLY A 67 14.89 -8.42 3.07
N ALA A 68 14.90 -7.12 3.40
CA ALA A 68 13.69 -6.33 3.56
C ALA A 68 12.88 -6.27 2.26
N LEU A 69 11.55 -6.38 2.40
CA LEU A 69 10.61 -6.27 1.30
C LEU A 69 10.20 -4.80 1.11
N GLU A 70 10.75 -4.15 0.13
CA GLU A 70 10.38 -2.78 -0.21
C GLU A 70 9.24 -2.76 -1.24
N VAL A 71 8.00 -2.66 -0.76
CA VAL A 71 6.80 -2.58 -1.62
C VAL A 71 6.66 -1.20 -2.29
N ALA A 72 7.27 -0.18 -1.70
CA ALA A 72 7.35 1.17 -2.25
C ALA A 72 8.70 1.80 -1.89
N PRO A 73 9.52 2.29 -2.85
CA PRO A 73 10.83 2.83 -2.56
C PRO A 73 10.78 4.00 -1.58
N GLY A 74 11.49 3.85 -0.47
CA GLY A 74 11.63 4.90 0.53
C GLY A 74 10.35 5.25 1.29
N LYS A 75 9.30 4.41 1.21
CA LYS A 75 8.04 4.60 1.95
C LYS A 75 7.69 3.34 2.72
N ALA A 76 7.29 3.51 3.97
CA ALA A 76 6.66 2.42 4.73
C ALA A 76 5.33 2.01 4.05
N PRO A 77 4.93 0.72 4.12
CA PRO A 77 3.67 0.25 3.53
C PRO A 77 2.44 1.03 3.98
N VAL A 78 2.35 1.42 5.26
CA VAL A 78 1.25 2.24 5.79
C VAL A 78 1.17 3.60 5.10
N ALA A 79 2.30 4.28 4.92
CA ALA A 79 2.36 5.57 4.23
C ALA A 79 2.05 5.44 2.72
N PHE A 80 2.32 4.26 2.12
CA PHE A 80 1.91 3.96 0.75
C PHE A 80 0.40 3.81 0.65
N ILE A 81 -0.24 3.06 1.56
CA ILE A 81 -1.71 2.86 1.57
C ILE A 81 -2.43 4.19 1.80
N GLU A 82 -1.96 5.01 2.76
CA GLU A 82 -2.48 6.37 2.98
C GLU A 82 -2.37 7.23 1.71
N GLY A 83 -1.18 7.25 1.10
CA GLY A 83 -0.93 8.00 -0.12
C GLY A 83 -1.82 7.53 -1.28
N ALA A 84 -2.01 6.20 -1.42
CA ALA A 84 -2.89 5.61 -2.41
C ALA A 84 -4.35 6.07 -2.23
N MET A 85 -4.86 6.03 -0.99
CA MET A 85 -6.22 6.50 -0.70
C MET A 85 -6.37 8.01 -0.96
N ARG A 86 -5.35 8.80 -0.62
CA ARG A 86 -5.32 10.23 -0.93
C ARG A 86 -5.38 10.50 -2.44
N ASP A 87 -4.60 9.75 -3.23
CA ASP A 87 -4.55 9.88 -4.68
C ASP A 87 -5.90 9.53 -5.32
N GLU A 88 -6.61 8.50 -4.81
CA GLU A 88 -7.95 8.12 -5.25
C GLU A 88 -8.98 9.21 -4.93
N LEU A 89 -9.01 9.72 -3.69
CA LEU A 89 -9.89 10.80 -3.24
C LEU A 89 -9.65 12.09 -4.02
N PHE A 90 -8.35 12.41 -4.28
CA PHE A 90 -7.98 13.58 -5.07
C PHE A 90 -8.44 13.43 -6.52
N ALA A 91 -8.24 12.26 -7.13
CA ALA A 91 -8.68 11.97 -8.49
C ALA A 91 -10.22 11.98 -8.61
N ALA A 92 -10.93 11.61 -7.55
CA ALA A 92 -12.39 11.70 -7.47
C ALA A 92 -12.90 13.14 -7.29
N GLY A 93 -12.01 14.10 -6.95
CA GLY A 93 -12.37 15.50 -6.72
C GLY A 93 -12.96 15.78 -5.34
N VAL A 94 -12.91 14.82 -4.41
CA VAL A 94 -13.51 14.90 -3.07
C VAL A 94 -12.48 15.14 -1.95
N TYR A 95 -11.19 15.22 -2.28
CA TYR A 95 -10.13 15.48 -1.31
C TYR A 95 -9.85 16.97 -1.17
N HIS A 96 -9.68 17.43 0.09
CA HIS A 96 -9.15 18.75 0.39
C HIS A 96 -8.08 18.64 1.49
N GLN A 97 -6.98 19.39 1.35
CA GLN A 97 -5.83 19.23 2.25
C GLN A 97 -6.06 19.74 3.68
N THR A 98 -6.90 20.74 3.85
CA THR A 98 -7.07 21.46 5.13
C THR A 98 -8.53 21.76 5.48
N ASN A 99 -9.47 21.31 4.68
CA ASN A 99 -10.89 21.57 4.89
C ASN A 99 -11.70 20.34 4.48
N GLY A 100 -12.61 19.93 5.32
CA GLY A 100 -13.44 18.75 5.14
C GLY A 100 -13.38 17.82 6.35
N THR A 101 -14.20 16.78 6.32
CA THR A 101 -14.24 15.77 7.37
C THR A 101 -12.91 15.00 7.41
N THR A 102 -12.30 14.93 8.59
CA THR A 102 -11.08 14.15 8.77
C THR A 102 -11.42 12.66 8.88
N ILE A 103 -10.80 11.86 8.03
CA ILE A 103 -10.86 10.39 8.11
C ILE A 103 -9.54 9.90 8.69
N ASP A 104 -9.64 9.13 9.77
CA ASP A 104 -8.54 8.40 10.39
C ASP A 104 -8.47 7.01 9.79
N GLY A 105 -7.26 6.49 9.63
CA GLY A 105 -6.99 5.13 9.14
C GLY A 105 -6.03 4.37 10.03
N GLU A 106 -6.36 3.12 10.34
CA GLU A 106 -5.50 2.21 11.07
C GLU A 106 -5.36 0.89 10.29
N ILE A 107 -4.12 0.52 9.98
CA ILE A 107 -3.82 -0.77 9.37
C ILE A 107 -3.89 -1.85 10.46
N THR A 108 -4.90 -2.71 10.38
CA THR A 108 -5.18 -3.75 11.38
C THR A 108 -4.53 -5.08 11.03
N GLN A 109 -4.18 -5.28 9.75
CA GLN A 109 -3.45 -6.46 9.28
C GLN A 109 -2.56 -6.08 8.09
N LEU A 110 -1.35 -6.64 8.05
CA LEU A 110 -0.44 -6.48 6.92
C LEU A 110 0.46 -7.71 6.82
N ASP A 111 0.02 -8.71 6.06
CA ASP A 111 0.70 -9.98 5.89
C ASP A 111 0.77 -10.38 4.43
N PHE A 112 1.80 -11.14 4.07
CA PHE A 112 1.88 -11.76 2.75
C PHE A 112 2.31 -13.24 2.82
N ASN A 113 1.91 -13.98 1.81
CA ASN A 113 2.42 -15.32 1.54
C ASN A 113 3.11 -15.36 0.17
N SER A 114 4.33 -15.87 0.12
CA SER A 114 5.09 -16.03 -1.14
C SER A 114 5.22 -17.48 -1.60
N PHE A 115 4.57 -18.45 -0.94
CA PHE A 115 4.62 -19.87 -1.25
C PHE A 115 3.27 -20.38 -1.79
N GLY A 116 3.30 -21.42 -2.62
CA GLY A 116 2.08 -22.00 -3.19
C GLY A 116 1.31 -20.98 -4.03
N THR A 117 0.11 -20.65 -3.61
CA THR A 117 -0.61 -19.46 -4.09
C THR A 117 -0.17 -18.29 -3.22
N GLY A 118 0.42 -17.27 -3.85
CA GLY A 118 0.80 -16.05 -3.14
C GLY A 118 -0.43 -15.25 -2.74
N SER A 119 -0.37 -14.53 -1.64
CA SER A 119 -1.45 -13.63 -1.24
C SER A 119 -0.93 -12.45 -0.42
N TRP A 120 -1.67 -11.33 -0.49
CA TRP A 120 -1.61 -10.23 0.45
C TRP A 120 -2.89 -10.24 1.30
N LYS A 121 -2.72 -10.12 2.61
CA LYS A 121 -3.81 -9.90 3.56
C LYS A 121 -3.62 -8.54 4.19
N ILE A 122 -4.52 -7.62 3.91
CA ILE A 122 -4.44 -6.25 4.39
C ILE A 122 -5.77 -5.90 5.02
N GLY A 123 -5.75 -5.46 6.29
CA GLY A 123 -6.88 -4.94 7.02
C GLY A 123 -6.75 -3.43 7.21
N LEU A 124 -7.84 -2.71 7.09
CA LEU A 124 -7.93 -1.27 7.27
C LEU A 124 -9.19 -0.93 8.05
N LYS A 125 -9.03 -0.26 9.17
CA LYS A 125 -10.11 0.38 9.89
C LYS A 125 -10.14 1.87 9.54
N LEU A 126 -11.32 2.37 9.21
CA LEU A 126 -11.57 3.79 8.96
C LEU A 126 -12.52 4.33 10.03
N SER A 127 -12.26 5.55 10.51
CA SER A 127 -13.12 6.27 11.45
C SER A 127 -13.09 7.77 11.18
N SER A 128 -14.01 8.50 11.79
CA SER A 128 -14.08 9.95 11.75
C SER A 128 -14.74 10.48 13.03
N GLU A 129 -14.80 11.81 13.19
CA GLU A 129 -15.54 12.40 14.30
C GLU A 129 -17.05 12.05 14.26
N ALA A 130 -17.63 11.96 13.05
CA ALA A 130 -19.05 11.56 12.86
C ALA A 130 -19.29 10.09 13.16
N ALA A 131 -18.29 9.22 12.97
CA ALA A 131 -18.35 7.79 13.22
C ALA A 131 -17.07 7.32 13.95
N PRO A 132 -16.95 7.59 15.27
CA PRO A 132 -15.72 7.31 16.03
C PRO A 132 -15.40 5.82 16.17
N ASP A 133 -16.39 4.94 16.19
CA ASP A 133 -16.17 3.50 16.19
C ASP A 133 -15.67 3.00 14.85
N GLY A 134 -16.01 3.70 13.78
CA GLY A 134 -15.62 3.39 12.42
C GLY A 134 -16.08 2.02 11.94
N TYR A 135 -15.42 1.53 10.88
CA TYR A 135 -15.62 0.17 10.38
C TYR A 135 -14.30 -0.40 9.85
N GLU A 136 -14.24 -1.70 9.71
CA GLU A 136 -13.07 -2.42 9.24
C GLU A 136 -13.38 -3.16 7.93
N VAL A 137 -12.46 -3.08 6.99
CA VAL A 137 -12.47 -3.86 5.76
C VAL A 137 -11.16 -4.62 5.61
N SER A 138 -11.19 -5.73 4.88
CA SER A 138 -9.99 -6.49 4.59
C SER A 138 -9.97 -7.02 3.17
N THR A 139 -8.77 -7.27 2.67
CA THR A 139 -8.57 -7.98 1.41
C THR A 139 -7.67 -9.19 1.59
N ASP A 140 -7.95 -10.26 0.84
CA ASP A 140 -7.07 -11.42 0.65
C ASP A 140 -6.80 -11.53 -0.87
N TYR A 141 -5.85 -10.72 -1.32
CA TYR A 141 -5.51 -10.59 -2.74
C TYR A 141 -4.54 -11.69 -3.17
N SER A 142 -5.00 -12.61 -4.00
CA SER A 142 -4.21 -13.74 -4.49
C SER A 142 -3.43 -13.40 -5.75
N PHE A 143 -2.19 -13.90 -5.84
CA PHE A 143 -1.32 -13.71 -7.01
C PHE A 143 -0.48 -14.97 -7.30
N LYS A 144 0.10 -15.03 -8.50
CA LYS A 144 1.00 -16.13 -8.88
C LYS A 144 2.35 -15.95 -8.21
N THR A 145 2.86 -17.02 -7.60
CA THR A 145 4.21 -17.06 -7.04
C THR A 145 5.19 -17.84 -7.93
N SER A 146 6.41 -18.09 -7.46
CA SER A 146 7.46 -18.79 -8.19
C SER A 146 8.27 -19.69 -7.25
N TYR A 147 8.88 -20.74 -7.80
CA TYR A 147 9.87 -21.53 -7.06
C TYR A 147 11.18 -20.76 -6.81
N SER A 148 11.57 -19.87 -7.72
CA SER A 148 12.69 -18.95 -7.51
C SER A 148 12.34 -17.92 -6.43
N ALA A 149 13.16 -17.82 -5.39
CA ALA A 149 12.96 -16.88 -4.30
C ALA A 149 12.91 -15.43 -4.81
N LEU A 150 13.86 -15.04 -5.66
CA LEU A 150 13.90 -13.70 -6.24
C LEU A 150 12.62 -13.35 -7.00
N LYS A 151 12.17 -14.28 -7.89
CA LYS A 151 10.95 -14.05 -8.67
C LYS A 151 9.69 -14.08 -7.82
N ALA A 152 9.66 -14.91 -6.77
CA ALA A 152 8.53 -14.93 -5.84
C ALA A 152 8.41 -13.61 -5.06
N CYS A 153 9.53 -13.08 -4.55
CA CYS A 153 9.54 -11.80 -3.83
C CYS A 153 9.20 -10.62 -4.75
N GLN A 154 9.68 -10.65 -6.01
CA GLN A 154 9.25 -9.66 -6.99
C GLN A 154 7.73 -9.72 -7.23
N ASN A 155 7.14 -10.92 -7.33
CA ASN A 155 5.70 -11.07 -7.49
C ASN A 155 4.92 -10.55 -6.27
N VAL A 156 5.47 -10.68 -5.05
CA VAL A 156 4.90 -10.06 -3.83
C VAL A 156 4.87 -8.53 -3.97
N ILE A 157 5.97 -7.91 -4.40
CA ILE A 157 6.07 -6.46 -4.61
C ILE A 157 5.07 -6.01 -5.69
N ASP A 158 5.06 -6.69 -6.84
CA ASP A 158 4.19 -6.35 -7.97
C ASP A 158 2.69 -6.46 -7.63
N ALA A 159 2.35 -7.36 -6.69
CA ALA A 159 0.98 -7.60 -6.24
C ALA A 159 0.48 -6.60 -5.17
N PHE A 160 1.37 -5.82 -4.55
CA PHE A 160 0.98 -4.92 -3.46
C PHE A 160 0.04 -3.80 -3.94
N THR A 161 0.38 -3.10 -5.02
CA THR A 161 -0.47 -2.03 -5.58
C THR A 161 -1.89 -2.51 -5.91
N PRO A 162 -2.10 -3.61 -6.67
CA PRO A 162 -3.46 -4.07 -6.92
C PRO A 162 -4.19 -4.58 -5.67
N ALA A 163 -3.48 -5.12 -4.66
CA ALA A 163 -4.08 -5.46 -3.38
C ALA A 163 -4.58 -4.21 -2.63
N VAL A 164 -3.81 -3.12 -2.65
CA VAL A 164 -4.21 -1.83 -2.07
C VAL A 164 -5.40 -1.22 -2.83
N GLN A 165 -5.42 -1.30 -4.16
CA GLN A 165 -6.58 -0.86 -4.95
C GLN A 165 -7.85 -1.63 -4.60
N GLU A 166 -7.75 -2.96 -4.42
CA GLU A 166 -8.90 -3.79 -3.99
C GLU A 166 -9.37 -3.42 -2.58
N LEU A 167 -8.43 -3.19 -1.64
CA LEU A 167 -8.75 -2.76 -0.28
C LEU A 167 -9.51 -1.43 -0.26
N ILE A 168 -9.02 -0.41 -0.99
CA ILE A 168 -9.67 0.90 -1.08
C ILE A 168 -11.05 0.76 -1.74
N GLY A 169 -11.16 -0.04 -2.80
CA GLY A 169 -12.45 -0.31 -3.44
C GLY A 169 -13.47 -0.93 -2.49
N LYS A 170 -13.05 -1.87 -1.64
CA LYS A 170 -13.91 -2.44 -0.59
C LYS A 170 -14.28 -1.41 0.46
N ALA A 171 -13.34 -0.54 0.84
CA ALA A 171 -13.58 0.49 1.83
C ALA A 171 -14.67 1.47 1.37
N VAL A 172 -14.58 1.98 0.14
CA VAL A 172 -15.58 2.93 -0.38
C VAL A 172 -16.91 2.26 -0.72
N ALA A 173 -16.91 0.98 -1.07
CA ALA A 173 -18.14 0.23 -1.37
C ALA A 173 -18.88 -0.23 -0.10
N ASP A 174 -18.28 -0.15 1.07
CA ASP A 174 -18.95 -0.48 2.33
C ASP A 174 -20.03 0.57 2.62
N PRO A 175 -21.28 0.16 2.95
CA PRO A 175 -22.35 1.11 3.28
C PRO A 175 -22.05 2.05 4.45
N GLN A 176 -21.10 1.67 5.32
CA GLN A 176 -20.69 2.50 6.46
C GLN A 176 -19.80 3.68 6.06
N PHE A 177 -19.23 3.67 4.83
CA PHE A 177 -18.40 4.77 4.35
C PHE A 177 -19.17 6.10 4.35
N ALA A 178 -20.44 6.10 3.94
CA ALA A 178 -21.28 7.29 3.97
C ALA A 178 -21.42 7.89 5.38
N GLY A 179 -21.42 7.06 6.41
CA GLY A 179 -21.45 7.50 7.81
C GLY A 179 -20.18 8.21 8.27
N LEU A 180 -19.02 7.90 7.66
CA LEU A 180 -17.76 8.61 7.99
C LEU A 180 -17.77 10.06 7.52
N VAL A 181 -18.46 10.32 6.42
CA VAL A 181 -18.45 11.63 5.74
C VAL A 181 -19.73 12.44 6.00
N ALA A 182 -20.67 11.90 6.78
CA ALA A 182 -21.87 12.60 7.20
C ALA A 182 -21.51 13.85 8.04
N GLU A 183 -22.22 14.96 7.81
CA GLU A 183 -22.12 16.19 8.60
C GLU A 183 -22.99 16.14 9.88
#